data_ee06cf6281636f07d860b53041533eb8
#
_entry.id   ee06cf6281636f07d860b53041533eb8
#
_cell.length_a   1.000
_cell.length_b   1.000
_cell.length_c   1.000
_cell.angle_alpha   90.00
_cell.angle_beta   90.00
_cell.angle_gamma   90.00
#
_symmetry.space_group_name_H-M   'P 1'
#
loop_
_entity.id
_entity.type
_entity.pdbx_description
1 polymer ?
#
loop_
_entity_poly.entity_id
_entity_poly.type
_entity_poly.pdbx_seq_one_letter_code
_entity_poly.pdbx_strand_id
1 'polypeptide(L)'
;MLKGGRIHRKVQKQMSASYRAEVPLKWEQEYEEFIISVEGRADGIIEEADRTAIDEIKGVYMDLSYLEEPIEVHKAQAMCYAYIYGYQSGKDKIQVQMTYCQMESEEIKRFTEDFTIEKLKKWFEDLLGAYYKWAKFQYDRRILRRNSMEGLEFPYPYRQAQRELVTGVYHTISTDRQLFIQAPT
;
A
#
# COMPACT_ATOMS: atom_id res chain seq x y z
N MET A 1 14.98 -5.40 -13.61
CA MET A 1 14.06 -6.13 -12.71
C MET A 1 14.56 -5.94 -11.30
N LEU A 2 13.75 -5.38 -10.40
CA LEU A 2 14.17 -5.08 -9.03
C LEU A 2 14.52 -6.39 -8.29
N LYS A 3 15.62 -6.40 -7.56
CA LYS A 3 16.15 -7.58 -6.83
C LYS A 3 15.10 -8.19 -5.88
N GLY A 4 14.25 -7.37 -5.25
CA GLY A 4 13.19 -7.80 -4.34
C GLY A 4 12.17 -8.76 -4.98
N GLY A 5 11.63 -8.44 -6.16
CA GLY A 5 10.65 -9.30 -6.84
C GLY A 5 11.20 -10.67 -7.29
N ARG A 6 12.55 -10.82 -7.36
CA ARG A 6 13.17 -12.14 -7.59
C ARG A 6 13.11 -13.00 -6.34
N ILE A 7 13.34 -12.40 -5.18
CA ILE A 7 13.30 -13.10 -3.88
C ILE A 7 11.88 -13.56 -3.57
N HIS A 8 10.87 -12.69 -3.70
CA HIS A 8 9.48 -13.08 -3.48
C HIS A 8 9.11 -14.32 -4.30
N ARG A 9 9.33 -14.29 -5.61
CA ARG A 9 9.04 -15.45 -6.48
C ARG A 9 9.82 -16.70 -6.11
N LYS A 10 11.05 -16.56 -5.60
CA LYS A 10 11.85 -17.70 -5.17
C LYS A 10 11.26 -18.35 -3.91
N VAL A 11 10.93 -17.54 -2.91
CA VAL A 11 10.29 -18.01 -1.68
C VAL A 11 8.92 -18.64 -1.99
N GLN A 12 8.08 -17.96 -2.78
CA GLN A 12 6.76 -18.44 -3.19
C GLN A 12 6.80 -19.79 -3.90
N LYS A 13 7.82 -20.05 -4.74
CA LYS A 13 8.00 -21.35 -5.44
C LYS A 13 8.34 -22.53 -4.51
N GLN A 14 8.82 -22.25 -3.31
CA GLN A 14 9.16 -23.27 -2.32
C GLN A 14 7.97 -23.60 -1.40
N MET A 15 6.86 -22.88 -1.54
CA MET A 15 5.68 -23.05 -0.71
C MET A 15 4.80 -24.21 -1.22
N SER A 16 3.93 -24.71 -0.34
CA SER A 16 3.01 -25.81 -0.63
C SER A 16 1.89 -25.41 -1.61
N ALA A 17 1.12 -26.41 -2.07
CA ALA A 17 -0.04 -26.17 -2.93
C ALA A 17 -1.17 -25.37 -2.26
N SER A 18 -1.18 -25.28 -0.93
CA SER A 18 -2.10 -24.46 -0.14
C SER A 18 -1.73 -22.97 -0.09
N TYR A 19 -0.63 -22.58 -0.76
CA TYR A 19 -0.15 -21.21 -0.81
C TYR A 19 -0.67 -20.47 -2.05
N ARG A 20 -1.42 -19.40 -1.84
CA ARG A 20 -1.86 -18.49 -2.92
C ARG A 20 -1.00 -17.24 -2.90
N ALA A 21 -0.20 -17.05 -3.94
CA ALA A 21 0.68 -15.91 -4.08
C ALA A 21 -0.04 -14.66 -4.64
N GLU A 22 0.44 -13.48 -4.26
CA GLU A 22 0.06 -12.20 -4.87
C GLU A 22 -1.44 -11.90 -4.82
N VAL A 23 -2.07 -12.09 -3.66
CA VAL A 23 -3.53 -11.94 -3.50
C VAL A 23 -3.89 -10.46 -3.29
N PRO A 24 -4.66 -9.84 -4.21
CA PRO A 24 -5.11 -8.47 -4.03
C PRO A 24 -6.14 -8.37 -2.90
N LEU A 25 -5.96 -7.37 -2.05
CA LEU A 25 -6.85 -7.10 -0.92
C LEU A 25 -7.22 -5.61 -0.92
N LYS A 26 -8.46 -5.33 -0.56
CA LYS A 26 -8.99 -3.98 -0.49
C LYS A 26 -9.94 -3.84 0.68
N TRP A 27 -9.83 -2.73 1.38
CA TRP A 27 -10.75 -2.27 2.41
C TRP A 27 -11.11 -0.81 2.16
N GLU A 28 -12.37 -0.45 2.35
CA GLU A 28 -12.85 0.92 2.27
C GLU A 28 -13.59 1.29 3.53
N GLN A 29 -13.25 2.44 4.08
CA GLN A 29 -13.95 3.06 5.19
C GLN A 29 -14.52 4.40 4.73
N GLU A 30 -15.85 4.48 4.71
CA GLU A 30 -16.55 5.71 4.38
C GLU A 30 -16.58 6.67 5.57
N TYR A 31 -16.36 7.93 5.29
CA TYR A 31 -16.54 9.07 6.16
C TYR A 31 -17.47 10.07 5.46
N GLU A 32 -17.97 11.05 6.20
CA GLU A 32 -18.94 12.01 5.66
C GLU A 32 -18.46 12.74 4.40
N GLU A 33 -17.17 13.09 4.33
CA GLU A 33 -16.65 13.92 3.23
C GLU A 33 -15.74 13.15 2.26
N PHE A 34 -15.23 11.98 2.63
CA PHE A 34 -14.29 11.20 1.83
C PHE A 34 -14.24 9.72 2.23
N ILE A 35 -13.62 8.92 1.40
CA ILE A 35 -13.38 7.50 1.65
C ILE A 35 -11.88 7.29 1.89
N ILE A 36 -11.53 6.54 2.92
CA ILE A 36 -10.18 5.98 3.07
C ILE A 36 -10.18 4.58 2.47
N SER A 37 -9.39 4.39 1.43
CA SER A 37 -9.16 3.08 0.81
C SER A 37 -7.80 2.54 1.22
N VAL A 38 -7.78 1.32 1.76
CA VAL A 38 -6.57 0.56 2.07
C VAL A 38 -6.48 -0.58 1.09
N GLU A 39 -5.53 -0.48 0.18
CA GLU A 39 -5.35 -1.44 -0.92
C GLU A 39 -3.93 -1.97 -0.93
N GLY A 40 -3.79 -3.22 -1.33
CA GLY A 40 -2.49 -3.83 -1.52
C GLY A 40 -2.58 -5.25 -2.02
N ARG A 41 -1.45 -5.92 -2.01
CA ARG A 41 -1.34 -7.29 -2.46
C ARG A 41 -0.53 -8.05 -1.41
N ALA A 42 -1.16 -9.01 -0.75
CA ALA A 42 -0.47 -9.91 0.16
C ALA A 42 0.49 -10.80 -0.65
N ASP A 43 1.74 -10.92 -0.20
CA ASP A 43 2.73 -11.77 -0.88
C ASP A 43 2.28 -13.22 -0.93
N GLY A 44 1.58 -13.68 0.11
CA GLY A 44 0.97 -14.99 0.13
C GLY A 44 -0.12 -15.18 1.18
N ILE A 45 -1.03 -16.10 0.87
CA ILE A 45 -2.04 -16.61 1.80
C ILE A 45 -1.93 -18.12 1.85
N ILE A 46 -1.77 -18.65 3.06
CA ILE A 46 -1.74 -20.10 3.33
C ILE A 46 -3.13 -20.50 3.84
N GLU A 47 -3.76 -21.44 3.15
CA GLU A 47 -5.06 -22.00 3.58
C GLU A 47 -4.95 -23.52 3.74
N GLU A 48 -4.87 -23.96 4.97
CA GLU A 48 -4.86 -25.36 5.39
C GLU A 48 -6.14 -25.67 6.20
N ALA A 49 -6.42 -26.92 6.45
CA ALA A 49 -7.67 -27.32 7.10
C ALA A 49 -7.88 -26.67 8.48
N ASP A 50 -6.80 -26.49 9.23
CA ASP A 50 -6.78 -25.95 10.59
C ASP A 50 -6.04 -24.61 10.73
N ARG A 51 -5.47 -24.08 9.62
CA ARG A 51 -4.64 -22.88 9.63
C ARG A 51 -4.93 -21.98 8.45
N THR A 52 -5.14 -20.71 8.73
CA THR A 52 -5.12 -19.64 7.73
C THR A 52 -4.03 -18.63 8.13
N ALA A 53 -3.10 -18.33 7.22
CA ALA A 53 -2.03 -17.38 7.51
C ALA A 53 -1.81 -16.41 6.35
N ILE A 54 -1.49 -15.16 6.68
CA ILE A 54 -0.91 -14.19 5.75
C ILE A 54 0.60 -14.30 5.85
N ASP A 55 1.26 -14.45 4.72
CA ASP A 55 2.72 -14.46 4.61
C ASP A 55 3.19 -13.19 3.91
N GLU A 56 4.00 -12.41 4.61
CA GLU A 56 4.63 -11.19 4.08
C GLU A 56 6.13 -11.42 3.96
N ILE A 57 6.66 -11.28 2.75
CA ILE A 57 8.05 -11.61 2.41
C ILE A 57 8.88 -10.33 2.32
N LYS A 58 10.00 -10.29 3.03
CA LYS A 58 10.94 -9.15 3.00
C LYS A 58 12.35 -9.60 2.69
N GLY A 59 12.92 -9.04 1.62
CA GLY A 59 14.35 -9.18 1.35
C GLY A 59 15.15 -8.18 2.17
N VAL A 60 16.14 -8.66 2.92
CA VAL A 60 17.02 -7.84 3.75
C VAL A 60 18.49 -8.13 3.47
N TYR A 61 19.36 -7.14 3.67
CA TYR A 61 20.82 -7.32 3.56
C TYR A 61 21.50 -7.60 4.90
N MET A 62 20.80 -7.35 5.99
CA MET A 62 21.32 -7.64 7.33
C MET A 62 21.43 -9.15 7.56
N ASP A 63 22.34 -9.55 8.42
CA ASP A 63 22.44 -10.92 8.91
C ASP A 63 21.20 -11.25 9.76
N LEU A 64 20.52 -12.35 9.41
CA LEU A 64 19.29 -12.75 10.06
C LEU A 64 19.48 -13.22 11.50
N SER A 65 20.72 -13.51 11.94
CA SER A 65 21.01 -13.83 13.34
C SER A 65 20.71 -12.65 14.28
N TYR A 66 20.85 -11.41 13.79
CA TYR A 66 20.54 -10.19 14.57
C TYR A 66 19.05 -9.81 14.56
N LEU A 67 18.23 -10.48 13.78
CA LEU A 67 16.80 -10.22 13.73
C LEU A 67 16.08 -11.14 14.73
N GLU A 68 15.88 -10.67 15.96
CA GLU A 68 15.24 -11.44 17.03
C GLU A 68 13.72 -11.44 16.93
N GLU A 69 13.15 -10.35 16.37
CA GLU A 69 11.70 -10.16 16.18
C GLU A 69 11.41 -9.50 14.83
N PRO A 70 10.17 -9.56 14.33
CA PRO A 70 9.79 -8.89 13.10
C PRO A 70 9.93 -7.37 13.22
N ILE A 71 10.39 -6.73 12.13
CA ILE A 71 10.38 -5.28 12.04
C ILE A 71 8.93 -4.79 12.07
N GLU A 72 8.63 -3.90 13.01
CA GLU A 72 7.27 -3.49 13.36
C GLU A 72 6.45 -2.99 12.14
N VAL A 73 7.04 -2.15 11.30
CA VAL A 73 6.37 -1.63 10.10
C VAL A 73 6.04 -2.74 9.09
N HIS A 74 6.87 -3.76 8.97
CA HIS A 74 6.60 -4.91 8.10
C HIS A 74 5.47 -5.77 8.67
N LYS A 75 5.51 -6.02 9.98
CA LYS A 75 4.47 -6.74 10.69
C LYS A 75 3.12 -6.02 10.60
N ALA A 76 3.12 -4.69 10.74
CA ALA A 76 1.91 -3.88 10.59
C ALA A 76 1.27 -4.02 9.21
N GLN A 77 2.07 -4.10 8.14
CA GLN A 77 1.57 -4.37 6.79
C GLN A 77 0.86 -5.73 6.72
N ALA A 78 1.50 -6.77 7.23
CA ALA A 78 0.91 -8.12 7.27
C ALA A 78 -0.36 -8.18 8.14
N MET A 79 -0.40 -7.45 9.25
CA MET A 79 -1.59 -7.33 10.11
C MET A 79 -2.75 -6.64 9.40
N CYS A 80 -2.50 -5.62 8.56
CA CYS A 80 -3.54 -5.02 7.72
C CYS A 80 -4.16 -6.07 6.79
N TYR A 81 -3.32 -6.83 6.09
CA TYR A 81 -3.80 -7.89 5.19
C TYR A 81 -4.51 -9.00 5.95
N ALA A 82 -4.02 -9.37 7.12
CA ALA A 82 -4.65 -10.38 7.97
C ALA A 82 -6.04 -9.95 8.42
N TYR A 83 -6.22 -8.70 8.83
CA TYR A 83 -7.53 -8.17 9.16
C TYR A 83 -8.47 -8.19 7.96
N ILE A 84 -8.04 -7.60 6.84
CA ILE A 84 -8.88 -7.48 5.63
C ILE A 84 -9.31 -8.87 5.16
N TYR A 85 -8.38 -9.78 5.00
CA TYR A 85 -8.66 -11.14 4.54
C TYR A 85 -9.51 -11.94 5.52
N GLY A 86 -9.14 -11.92 6.80
CA GLY A 86 -9.87 -12.64 7.84
C GLY A 86 -11.33 -12.19 7.98
N TYR A 87 -11.55 -10.87 7.94
CA TYR A 87 -12.89 -10.29 7.96
C TYR A 87 -13.72 -10.72 6.73
N GLN A 88 -13.15 -10.58 5.53
CA GLN A 88 -13.83 -10.92 4.28
C GLN A 88 -14.12 -12.41 4.13
N SER A 89 -13.29 -13.26 4.73
CA SER A 89 -13.39 -14.72 4.67
C SER A 89 -14.16 -15.33 5.85
N GLY A 90 -14.67 -14.50 6.78
CA GLY A 90 -15.42 -14.95 7.96
C GLY A 90 -14.59 -15.81 8.91
N LYS A 91 -13.30 -15.54 9.05
CA LYS A 91 -12.42 -16.26 9.97
C LYS A 91 -12.47 -15.64 11.37
N ASP A 92 -12.41 -16.47 12.41
CA ASP A 92 -12.30 -15.99 13.80
C ASP A 92 -10.85 -15.73 14.20
N LYS A 93 -9.92 -16.51 13.60
CA LYS A 93 -8.49 -16.43 13.87
C LYS A 93 -7.70 -16.48 12.57
N ILE A 94 -6.58 -15.78 12.56
CA ILE A 94 -5.64 -15.77 11.45
C ILE A 94 -4.22 -15.62 11.98
N GLN A 95 -3.27 -16.30 11.35
CA GLN A 95 -1.86 -16.18 11.66
C GLN A 95 -1.21 -15.13 10.75
N VAL A 96 -0.32 -14.35 11.31
CA VAL A 96 0.61 -13.48 10.57
C VAL A 96 1.96 -14.19 10.53
N GLN A 97 2.47 -14.44 9.35
CA GLN A 97 3.80 -14.96 9.10
C GLN A 97 4.64 -13.87 8.42
N MET A 98 5.79 -13.59 9.02
CA MET A 98 6.81 -12.72 8.44
C MET A 98 7.95 -13.58 7.93
N THR A 99 8.19 -13.57 6.62
CA THR A 99 9.27 -14.32 5.97
C THR A 99 10.37 -13.37 5.54
N TYR A 100 11.50 -13.40 6.25
CA TYR A 100 12.70 -12.64 5.88
C TYR A 100 13.66 -13.49 5.08
N CYS A 101 14.14 -12.97 3.96
CA CYS A 101 15.15 -13.62 3.14
C CYS A 101 16.37 -12.71 3.01
N GLN A 102 17.53 -13.20 3.41
CA GLN A 102 18.79 -12.49 3.21
C GLN A 102 19.14 -12.47 1.72
N MET A 103 19.45 -11.28 1.19
CA MET A 103 19.53 -11.02 -0.25
C MET A 103 20.74 -11.65 -0.96
N GLU A 104 21.78 -12.02 -0.21
CA GLU A 104 23.02 -12.58 -0.72
C GLU A 104 23.14 -14.08 -0.43
N SER A 105 22.97 -14.49 0.85
CA SER A 105 23.02 -15.89 1.27
C SER A 105 21.77 -16.68 0.92
N GLU A 106 20.66 -15.97 0.68
CA GLU A 106 19.33 -16.55 0.46
C GLU A 106 18.77 -17.34 1.66
N GLU A 107 19.38 -17.16 2.84
CA GLU A 107 18.90 -17.70 4.09
C GLU A 107 17.51 -17.15 4.40
N ILE A 108 16.63 -17.99 4.99
CA ILE A 108 15.26 -17.61 5.32
C ILE A 108 15.03 -17.76 6.81
N LYS A 109 14.47 -16.72 7.43
CA LYS A 109 13.98 -16.73 8.81
C LYS A 109 12.51 -16.35 8.84
N ARG A 110 11.70 -17.13 9.59
CA ARG A 110 10.26 -16.89 9.71
C ARG A 110 9.87 -16.62 11.15
N PHE A 111 8.93 -15.70 11.30
CA PHE A 111 8.25 -15.41 12.56
C PHE A 111 6.77 -15.59 12.34
N THR A 112 6.08 -16.18 13.29
CA THR A 112 4.63 -16.41 13.25
C THR A 112 3.97 -15.93 14.53
N GLU A 113 2.81 -15.31 14.40
CA GLU A 113 1.99 -14.87 15.52
C GLU A 113 0.51 -15.06 15.19
N ASP A 114 -0.25 -15.60 16.14
CA ASP A 114 -1.68 -15.84 15.98
C ASP A 114 -2.49 -14.65 16.50
N PHE A 115 -3.48 -14.24 15.74
CA PHE A 115 -4.38 -13.16 16.09
C PHE A 115 -5.84 -13.61 16.00
N THR A 116 -6.67 -13.11 16.90
CA THR A 116 -8.11 -13.11 16.69
C THR A 116 -8.50 -11.94 15.79
N ILE A 117 -9.54 -12.10 14.98
CA ILE A 117 -10.01 -11.02 14.10
C ILE A 117 -10.48 -9.81 14.93
N GLU A 118 -11.05 -10.02 16.10
CA GLU A 118 -11.43 -8.93 17.02
C GLU A 118 -10.21 -8.08 17.46
N LYS A 119 -9.09 -8.72 17.79
CA LYS A 119 -7.85 -8.03 18.15
C LYS A 119 -7.29 -7.24 16.97
N LEU A 120 -7.28 -7.84 15.78
CA LEU A 120 -6.84 -7.17 14.55
C LEU A 120 -7.80 -6.02 14.17
N LYS A 121 -9.10 -6.20 14.33
CA LYS A 121 -10.11 -5.17 14.09
C LYS A 121 -9.83 -3.93 14.93
N LYS A 122 -9.70 -4.11 16.24
CA LYS A 122 -9.41 -2.99 17.14
C LYS A 122 -8.13 -2.26 16.75
N TRP A 123 -7.06 -3.01 16.50
CA TRP A 123 -5.78 -2.43 16.08
C TRP A 123 -5.89 -1.67 14.74
N PHE A 124 -6.62 -2.22 13.78
CA PHE A 124 -6.83 -1.61 12.47
C PHE A 124 -7.69 -0.34 12.55
N GLU A 125 -8.74 -0.35 13.39
CA GLU A 125 -9.57 0.82 13.68
C GLU A 125 -8.75 1.94 14.34
N ASP A 126 -7.88 1.61 15.29
CA ASP A 126 -6.97 2.56 15.93
C ASP A 126 -5.99 3.17 14.89
N LEU A 127 -5.46 2.35 13.99
CA LEU A 127 -4.60 2.79 12.89
C LEU A 127 -5.34 3.75 11.93
N LEU A 128 -6.55 3.39 11.51
CA LEU A 128 -7.39 4.25 10.67
C LEU A 128 -7.74 5.55 11.38
N GLY A 129 -8.06 5.52 12.67
CA GLY A 129 -8.36 6.70 13.48
C GLY A 129 -7.14 7.65 13.58
N ALA A 130 -5.94 7.11 13.70
CA ALA A 130 -4.71 7.89 13.67
C ALA A 130 -4.47 8.53 12.29
N TYR A 131 -4.69 7.76 11.21
CA TYR A 131 -4.53 8.24 9.84
C TYR A 131 -5.63 9.24 9.44
N TYR A 132 -6.85 9.09 9.93
CA TYR A 132 -7.99 9.97 9.63
C TYR A 132 -7.67 11.45 9.83
N LYS A 133 -6.99 11.81 10.91
CA LYS A 133 -6.61 13.20 11.20
C LYS A 133 -5.77 13.79 10.07
N TRP A 134 -4.86 13.00 9.52
CA TRP A 134 -4.02 13.39 8.41
C TRP A 134 -4.78 13.44 7.08
N ALA A 135 -5.61 12.46 6.80
CA ALA A 135 -6.48 12.42 5.62
C ALA A 135 -7.44 13.62 5.59
N LYS A 136 -8.08 13.93 6.73
CA LYS A 136 -8.96 15.09 6.88
C LYS A 136 -8.21 16.41 6.64
N PHE A 137 -7.03 16.56 7.22
CA PHE A 137 -6.19 17.73 6.99
C PHE A 137 -5.85 17.90 5.50
N GLN A 138 -5.47 16.83 4.81
CA GLN A 138 -5.16 16.88 3.38
C GLN A 138 -6.41 17.22 2.54
N TYR A 139 -7.55 16.64 2.88
CA TYR A 139 -8.82 16.93 2.24
C TYR A 139 -9.18 18.42 2.37
N ASP A 140 -9.18 18.94 3.59
CA ASP A 140 -9.50 20.35 3.86
C ASP A 140 -8.54 21.31 3.13
N ARG A 141 -7.25 20.98 3.13
CA ARG A 141 -6.23 21.73 2.38
C ARG A 141 -6.49 21.72 0.88
N ARG A 142 -6.95 20.61 0.33
CA ARG A 142 -7.32 20.52 -1.10
C ARG A 142 -8.50 21.42 -1.41
N ILE A 143 -9.54 21.40 -0.57
CA ILE A 143 -10.73 22.25 -0.74
C ILE A 143 -10.35 23.73 -0.63
N LEU A 144 -9.61 24.13 0.40
CA LEU A 144 -9.13 25.50 0.57
C LEU A 144 -8.32 25.98 -0.63
N ARG A 145 -7.37 25.15 -1.13
CA ARG A 145 -6.57 25.48 -2.29
C ARG A 145 -7.43 25.64 -3.54
N ARG A 146 -8.39 24.72 -3.78
CA ARG A 146 -9.30 24.82 -4.91
C ARG A 146 -10.11 26.11 -4.85
N ASN A 147 -10.71 26.41 -3.71
CA ASN A 147 -11.55 27.58 -3.52
C ASN A 147 -10.73 28.89 -3.64
N SER A 148 -9.49 28.90 -3.15
CA SER A 148 -8.61 30.07 -3.29
C SER A 148 -8.16 30.35 -4.73
N MET A 149 -8.24 29.34 -5.60
CA MET A 149 -7.90 29.47 -7.03
C MET A 149 -9.14 29.75 -7.90
N GLU A 150 -10.33 29.59 -7.35
CA GLU A 150 -11.59 29.87 -8.04
C GLU A 150 -11.69 31.37 -8.29
N GLY A 151 -11.86 31.77 -9.55
CA GLY A 151 -11.90 33.18 -9.97
C GLY A 151 -10.54 33.86 -10.08
N LEU A 152 -9.41 33.16 -9.90
CA LEU A 152 -8.09 33.73 -10.20
C LEU A 152 -7.94 33.89 -11.70
N GLU A 153 -7.82 35.17 -12.10
CA GLU A 153 -7.49 35.55 -13.48
C GLU A 153 -5.97 35.73 -13.63
N PHE A 154 -5.46 35.36 -14.79
CA PHE A 154 -4.06 35.62 -15.11
C PHE A 154 -3.87 37.16 -15.25
N PRO A 155 -3.04 37.81 -14.39
CA PRO A 155 -3.03 39.27 -14.24
C PRO A 155 -2.37 40.02 -15.40
N TYR A 156 -1.84 39.30 -16.40
CA TYR A 156 -1.15 39.90 -17.54
C TYR A 156 -1.76 39.42 -18.86
N PRO A 157 -1.67 40.21 -19.94
CA PRO A 157 -2.06 39.72 -21.26
C PRO A 157 -1.17 38.56 -21.68
N TYR A 158 -1.79 37.54 -22.26
CA TYR A 158 -1.04 36.41 -22.81
C TYR A 158 -0.07 36.88 -23.90
N ARG A 159 1.17 36.44 -23.80
CA ARG A 159 2.13 36.53 -24.90
C ARG A 159 1.76 35.58 -26.02
N GLN A 160 2.33 35.78 -27.21
CA GLN A 160 2.17 34.86 -28.33
C GLN A 160 2.51 33.41 -27.91
N ALA A 161 1.74 32.46 -28.34
CA ALA A 161 1.83 31.05 -28.03
C ALA A 161 1.60 30.63 -26.53
N GLN A 162 1.54 31.54 -25.57
CA GLN A 162 1.25 31.16 -24.16
C GLN A 162 -0.13 30.51 -24.01
N ARG A 163 -1.13 30.99 -24.75
CA ARG A 163 -2.48 30.47 -24.70
C ARG A 163 -2.54 29.04 -25.23
N GLU A 164 -1.83 28.75 -26.30
CA GLU A 164 -1.71 27.41 -26.88
C GLU A 164 -0.99 26.48 -25.91
N LEU A 165 0.08 26.94 -25.26
CA LEU A 165 0.80 26.19 -24.24
C LEU A 165 -0.10 25.82 -23.07
N VAL A 166 -0.84 26.79 -22.50
CA VAL A 166 -1.77 26.55 -21.38
C VAL A 166 -2.84 25.55 -21.77
N THR A 167 -3.41 25.67 -22.96
CA THR A 167 -4.40 24.73 -23.50
C THR A 167 -3.80 23.33 -23.65
N GLY A 168 -2.59 23.23 -24.21
CA GLY A 168 -1.87 21.97 -24.35
C GLY A 168 -1.59 21.29 -23.03
N VAL A 169 -1.13 22.04 -22.03
CA VAL A 169 -0.91 21.53 -20.66
C VAL A 169 -2.21 21.04 -20.03
N TYR A 170 -3.29 21.83 -20.15
CA TYR A 170 -4.61 21.45 -19.64
C TYR A 170 -5.12 20.13 -20.26
N HIS A 171 -5.07 20.01 -21.58
CA HIS A 171 -5.46 18.78 -22.27
C HIS A 171 -4.61 17.58 -21.87
N THR A 172 -3.32 17.78 -21.71
CA THR A 172 -2.39 16.73 -21.31
C THR A 172 -2.72 16.18 -19.93
N ILE A 173 -2.96 17.06 -18.96
CA ILE A 173 -3.35 16.69 -17.59
C ILE A 173 -4.72 16.00 -17.58
N SER A 174 -5.71 16.56 -18.32
CA SER A 174 -7.08 16.04 -18.33
C SER A 174 -7.23 14.70 -19.04
N THR A 175 -6.27 14.33 -19.90
CA THR A 175 -6.30 13.08 -20.69
C THR A 175 -5.20 12.09 -20.31
N ASP A 176 -4.47 12.35 -19.23
CA ASP A 176 -3.34 11.52 -18.75
C ASP A 176 -2.33 11.20 -19.87
N ARG A 177 -1.93 12.24 -20.62
CA ARG A 177 -0.96 12.13 -21.73
C ARG A 177 0.37 12.80 -21.37
N GLN A 178 1.35 12.66 -22.24
CA GLN A 178 2.64 13.36 -22.16
C GLN A 178 2.66 14.52 -23.14
N LEU A 179 3.24 15.64 -22.73
CA LEU A 179 3.43 16.83 -23.55
C LEU A 179 4.92 17.16 -23.67
N PHE A 180 5.42 17.28 -24.87
CA PHE A 180 6.75 17.80 -25.15
C PHE A 180 6.64 19.25 -25.62
N ILE A 181 7.35 20.15 -24.93
CA ILE A 181 7.32 21.59 -25.21
C ILE A 181 8.71 22.00 -25.67
N GLN A 182 8.77 22.64 -26.84
CA GLN A 182 9.98 23.32 -27.31
C GLN A 182 9.67 24.81 -27.38
N ALA A 183 10.35 25.60 -26.54
CA ALA A 183 10.26 27.03 -26.55
C ALA A 183 11.61 27.66 -26.93
N PRO A 184 11.67 28.62 -27.83
CA PRO A 184 12.88 29.40 -28.09
C PRO A 184 13.22 30.22 -26.83
N THR A 185 14.49 30.27 -26.48
CA THR A 185 15.03 31.10 -25.40
C THR A 185 15.19 32.53 -25.84
#